data_b5ebf21343126f0f59ac22e949dba0dd
#
_entry.id   b5ebf21343126f0f59ac22e949dba0dd
#
_cell.length_a   1.000
_cell.length_b   1.000
_cell.length_c   1.000
_cell.angle_alpha   90.00
_cell.angle_beta   90.00
_cell.angle_gamma   90.00
#
_symmetry.space_group_name_H-M   'P 1'
#
loop_
_entity.id
_entity.type
_entity.pdbx_description
1 polymer ?
#
loop_
_entity_poly.entity_id
_entity_poly.type
_entity_poly.pdbx_seq_one_letter_code
_entity_poly.pdbx_strand_id
1 'polypeptide(L)'
;MDFQEYQQLARRTQNKALPLWAMKEHALYGLSAEVGEVLGLHQKVHQGHPLDDTALRLEIGDVMWFVAELCDAYGWDMGEIARANIEKLRNRYPVRFTVEQSVNREENKPKKEKLRSRHYAKAVKQNA
;
A
#
# COMPACT_ATOMS: atom_id res chain seq x y z
N MET A 1 -11.09 13.52 4.55
CA MET A 1 -9.66 13.25 4.24
C MET A 1 -9.62 12.24 3.12
N ASP A 2 -9.00 12.57 2.00
CA ASP A 2 -8.71 11.65 0.91
C ASP A 2 -7.27 11.11 1.00
N PHE A 3 -6.88 10.21 0.09
CA PHE A 3 -5.54 9.62 0.12
C PHE A 3 -4.42 10.62 -0.18
N GLN A 4 -4.68 11.66 -0.97
CA GLN A 4 -3.68 12.68 -1.26
C GLN A 4 -3.44 13.56 -0.03
N GLU A 5 -4.51 13.99 0.64
CA GLU A 5 -4.43 14.74 1.89
C GLU A 5 -3.74 13.91 2.99
N TYR A 6 -4.09 12.63 3.12
CA TYR A 6 -3.43 11.73 4.06
C TYR A 6 -1.94 11.61 3.79
N GLN A 7 -1.53 11.38 2.55
CA GLN A 7 -0.13 11.28 2.15
C GLN A 7 0.65 12.56 2.46
N GLN A 8 0.06 13.73 2.21
CA GLN A 8 0.67 15.02 2.54
C GLN A 8 0.87 15.19 4.06
N LEU A 9 -0.11 14.80 4.86
CA LEU A 9 -0.03 14.89 6.33
C LEU A 9 0.97 13.90 6.91
N ALA A 10 1.00 12.66 6.42
CA ALA A 10 1.97 11.63 6.83
C ALA A 10 3.42 12.08 6.57
N ARG A 11 3.66 12.80 5.49
CA ARG A 11 4.99 13.36 5.12
C ARG A 11 5.63 14.23 6.18
N ARG A 12 4.84 14.80 7.08
CA ARG A 12 5.33 15.67 8.16
C ARG A 12 6.19 14.92 9.18
N THR A 13 5.95 13.63 9.36
CA THR A 13 6.62 12.79 10.35
C THR A 13 7.68 11.86 9.74
N GLN A 14 7.85 11.87 8.41
CA GLN A 14 8.89 11.11 7.74
C GLN A 14 10.29 11.68 8.01
N ASN A 15 11.28 10.81 8.12
CA ASN A 15 12.68 11.21 8.31
C ASN A 15 13.30 11.71 7.00
N LYS A 16 13.29 13.02 6.80
CA LYS A 16 13.82 13.68 5.60
C LYS A 16 15.35 13.65 5.48
N ALA A 17 16.07 13.21 6.53
CA ALA A 17 17.52 13.07 6.49
C ALA A 17 17.98 11.76 5.83
N LEU A 18 17.07 10.81 5.61
CA LEU A 18 17.39 9.57 4.93
C LEU A 18 17.63 9.81 3.43
N PRO A 19 18.69 9.24 2.84
CA PRO A 19 18.81 9.20 1.40
C PRO A 19 17.67 8.34 0.81
N LEU A 20 17.32 8.59 -0.44
CA LEU A 20 16.15 7.99 -1.07
C LEU A 20 16.13 6.45 -1.05
N TRP A 21 17.28 5.81 -1.24
CA TRP A 21 17.39 4.35 -1.16
C TRP A 21 17.07 3.83 0.26
N ALA A 22 17.57 4.50 1.29
CA ALA A 22 17.31 4.12 2.68
C ALA A 22 15.85 4.38 3.09
N MET A 23 15.23 5.44 2.57
CA MET A 23 13.81 5.71 2.77
C MET A 23 12.93 4.59 2.18
N LYS A 24 13.29 4.07 1.01
CA LYS A 24 12.60 2.92 0.38
C LYS A 24 12.67 1.66 1.24
N GLU A 25 13.87 1.37 1.74
CA GLU A 25 14.09 0.20 2.61
C GLU A 25 13.39 0.37 3.96
N HIS A 26 13.49 1.56 4.58
CA HIS A 26 12.79 1.89 5.82
C HIS A 26 11.28 1.67 5.69
N ALA A 27 10.68 2.17 4.60
CA ALA A 27 9.25 2.00 4.36
C ALA A 27 8.86 0.52 4.18
N LEU A 28 9.67 -0.28 3.48
CA LEU A 28 9.39 -1.70 3.27
C LEU A 28 9.53 -2.52 4.57
N TYR A 29 10.59 -2.26 5.35
CA TYR A 29 10.80 -2.96 6.62
C TYR A 29 9.75 -2.56 7.65
N GLY A 30 9.44 -1.26 7.75
CA GLY A 30 8.40 -0.76 8.63
C GLY A 30 7.02 -1.33 8.30
N LEU A 31 6.63 -1.31 7.02
CA LEU A 31 5.38 -1.94 6.57
C LEU A 31 5.29 -3.41 6.99
N SER A 32 6.38 -4.16 6.87
CA SER A 32 6.42 -5.56 7.31
C SER A 32 6.31 -5.70 8.83
N ALA A 33 6.94 -4.80 9.59
CA ALA A 33 6.88 -4.79 11.04
C ALA A 33 5.46 -4.51 11.55
N GLU A 34 4.79 -3.47 11.01
CA GLU A 34 3.43 -3.10 11.43
C GLU A 34 2.39 -4.18 11.08
N VAL A 35 2.55 -4.85 9.94
CA VAL A 35 1.74 -6.06 9.63
C VAL A 35 1.99 -7.15 10.68
N GLY A 36 3.21 -7.28 11.17
CA GLY A 36 3.55 -8.19 12.28
C GLY A 36 2.84 -7.81 13.58
N GLU A 37 2.72 -6.51 13.93
CA GLU A 37 1.99 -6.05 15.12
C GLU A 37 0.49 -6.37 15.00
N VAL A 38 -0.12 -6.15 13.83
CA VAL A 38 -1.50 -6.59 13.54
C VAL A 38 -1.67 -8.10 13.79
N LEU A 39 -0.75 -8.91 13.28
CA LEU A 39 -0.78 -10.37 13.49
C LEU A 39 -0.56 -10.75 14.95
N GLY A 40 0.30 -10.01 15.68
CA GLY A 40 0.56 -10.21 17.11
C GLY A 40 -0.69 -10.01 17.96
N LEU A 41 -1.53 -9.03 17.64
CA LEU A 41 -2.82 -8.84 18.33
C LEU A 41 -3.74 -10.05 18.14
N HIS A 42 -3.83 -10.58 16.93
CA HIS A 42 -4.61 -11.78 16.64
C HIS A 42 -4.02 -13.04 17.27
N GLN A 43 -2.69 -13.15 17.37
CA GLN A 43 -2.04 -14.24 18.09
C GLN A 43 -2.46 -14.29 19.56
N LYS A 44 -2.55 -13.14 20.23
CA LYS A 44 -3.04 -13.03 21.60
C LYS A 44 -4.48 -13.56 21.75
N VAL A 45 -5.34 -13.31 20.75
CA VAL A 45 -6.72 -13.87 20.76
C VAL A 45 -6.69 -15.39 20.75
N HIS A 46 -5.82 -16.03 19.99
CA HIS A 46 -5.64 -17.48 20.03
C HIS A 46 -5.11 -18.00 21.37
N GLN A 47 -4.49 -17.15 22.16
CA GLN A 47 -4.07 -17.46 23.54
C GLN A 47 -5.15 -17.20 24.58
N GLY A 48 -6.37 -16.79 24.17
CA GLY A 48 -7.49 -16.54 25.05
C GLY A 48 -7.65 -15.09 25.52
N HIS A 49 -6.86 -14.15 25.00
CA HIS A 49 -7.06 -12.72 25.26
C HIS A 49 -8.25 -12.17 24.44
N PRO A 50 -8.99 -11.18 24.97
CA PRO A 50 -9.94 -10.44 24.15
C PRO A 50 -9.18 -9.67 23.03
N LEU A 51 -9.83 -9.50 21.86
CA LEU A 51 -9.29 -8.63 20.84
C LEU A 51 -9.30 -7.18 21.31
N ASP A 52 -8.14 -6.53 21.28
CA ASP A 52 -8.03 -5.10 21.47
C ASP A 52 -8.32 -4.37 20.14
N ASP A 53 -9.59 -4.01 19.93
CA ASP A 53 -10.05 -3.31 18.73
C ASP A 53 -9.39 -1.93 18.57
N THR A 54 -9.11 -1.24 19.69
CA THR A 54 -8.44 0.07 19.65
C THR A 54 -7.00 -0.05 19.18
N ALA A 55 -6.23 -0.98 19.76
CA ALA A 55 -4.88 -1.25 19.34
C ALA A 55 -4.86 -1.70 17.86
N LEU A 56 -5.75 -2.61 17.44
CA LEU A 56 -5.81 -3.07 16.06
C LEU A 56 -6.02 -1.91 15.05
N ARG A 57 -6.86 -0.93 15.39
CA ARG A 57 -7.08 0.25 14.54
C ARG A 57 -5.84 1.14 14.44
N LEU A 58 -5.08 1.27 15.52
CA LEU A 58 -3.84 2.04 15.53
C LEU A 58 -2.79 1.36 14.64
N GLU A 59 -2.58 0.06 14.78
CA GLU A 59 -1.63 -0.69 13.94
C GLU A 59 -1.99 -0.64 12.44
N ILE A 60 -3.28 -0.69 12.10
CA ILE A 60 -3.74 -0.46 10.72
C ILE A 60 -3.40 0.97 10.26
N GLY A 61 -3.49 1.96 11.15
CA GLY A 61 -3.03 3.33 10.87
C GLY A 61 -1.54 3.38 10.54
N ASP A 62 -0.71 2.67 11.30
CA ASP A 62 0.73 2.62 11.09
C ASP A 62 1.10 1.89 9.79
N VAL A 63 0.40 0.81 9.43
CA VAL A 63 0.48 0.19 8.10
C VAL A 63 0.19 1.21 7.00
N MET A 64 -0.85 2.04 7.13
CA MET A 64 -1.18 3.09 6.15
C MET A 64 -0.08 4.16 6.06
N TRP A 65 0.54 4.51 7.19
CA TRP A 65 1.63 5.48 7.23
C TRP A 65 2.84 4.99 6.42
N PHE A 66 3.26 3.73 6.60
CA PHE A 66 4.36 3.16 5.83
C PHE A 66 4.03 2.97 4.35
N VAL A 67 2.77 2.73 4.00
CA VAL A 67 2.33 2.76 2.58
C VAL A 67 2.49 4.17 2.00
N ALA A 68 2.14 5.22 2.75
CA ALA A 68 2.32 6.61 2.31
C ALA A 68 3.81 6.97 2.15
N GLU A 69 4.67 6.56 3.10
CA GLU A 69 6.12 6.76 3.00
C GLU A 69 6.71 6.05 1.78
N LEU A 70 6.30 4.81 1.52
CA LEU A 70 6.72 4.06 0.33
C LEU A 70 6.31 4.76 -0.96
N CYS A 71 5.08 5.28 -1.02
CA CYS A 71 4.62 6.07 -2.15
C CYS A 71 5.48 7.30 -2.36
N ASP A 72 5.80 8.04 -1.30
CA ASP A 72 6.66 9.21 -1.36
C ASP A 72 8.08 8.87 -1.83
N ALA A 73 8.66 7.79 -1.31
CA ALA A 73 9.99 7.32 -1.67
C ALA A 73 10.12 6.92 -3.15
N TYR A 74 9.01 6.54 -3.80
CA TYR A 74 8.96 6.23 -5.22
C TYR A 74 8.37 7.36 -6.09
N GLY A 75 7.93 8.46 -5.49
CA GLY A 75 7.28 9.56 -6.19
C GLY A 75 5.90 9.19 -6.74
N TRP A 76 5.17 8.32 -6.06
CA TRP A 76 3.84 7.87 -6.44
C TRP A 76 2.75 8.61 -5.67
N ASP A 77 1.60 8.82 -6.32
CA ASP A 77 0.38 9.29 -5.69
C ASP A 77 -0.42 8.10 -5.13
N MET A 78 -0.66 8.09 -3.82
CA MET A 78 -1.39 7.02 -3.14
C MET A 78 -2.83 6.89 -3.64
N GLY A 79 -3.47 8.01 -4.00
CA GLY A 79 -4.81 8.02 -4.58
C GLY A 79 -4.85 7.42 -5.99
N GLU A 80 -3.81 7.63 -6.81
CA GLU A 80 -3.70 6.98 -8.13
C GLU A 80 -3.52 5.46 -7.98
N ILE A 81 -2.71 5.01 -7.02
CA ILE A 81 -2.54 3.59 -6.72
C ILE A 81 -3.87 2.96 -6.30
N ALA A 82 -4.63 3.63 -5.42
CA ALA A 82 -5.93 3.15 -4.99
C ALA A 82 -6.92 3.07 -6.17
N ARG A 83 -6.99 4.09 -7.03
CA ARG A 83 -7.82 4.08 -8.24
C ARG A 83 -7.45 2.93 -9.18
N ALA A 84 -6.16 2.75 -9.45
CA ALA A 84 -5.66 1.67 -10.32
C ALA A 84 -6.00 0.29 -9.75
N ASN A 85 -5.95 0.13 -8.43
CA ASN A 85 -6.36 -1.12 -7.79
C ASN A 85 -7.87 -1.38 -7.95
N ILE A 86 -8.72 -0.37 -7.79
CA ILE A 86 -10.17 -0.50 -8.00
C ILE A 86 -10.48 -0.84 -9.46
N GLU A 87 -9.85 -0.20 -10.43
CA GLU A 87 -10.00 -0.53 -11.85
C GLU A 87 -9.60 -1.99 -12.15
N LYS A 88 -8.47 -2.43 -11.61
CA LYS A 88 -8.03 -3.82 -11.70
C LYS A 88 -9.07 -4.78 -11.14
N LEU A 89 -9.66 -4.46 -9.99
CA LEU A 89 -10.69 -5.28 -9.36
C LEU A 89 -12.01 -5.29 -10.15
N ARG A 90 -12.43 -4.15 -10.70
CA ARG A 90 -13.61 -4.04 -11.59
C ARG A 90 -13.43 -4.90 -12.84
N ASN A 91 -12.23 -4.89 -13.43
CA ASN A 91 -11.93 -5.71 -14.60
C ASN A 91 -11.94 -7.21 -14.27
N ARG A 92 -11.50 -7.58 -13.06
CA ARG A 92 -11.50 -8.98 -12.59
C ARG A 92 -12.88 -9.47 -12.18
N TYR A 93 -13.66 -8.60 -11.56
CA TYR A 93 -14.97 -8.87 -10.98
C TYR A 93 -15.97 -7.79 -11.44
N PRO A 94 -16.49 -7.87 -12.69
CA PRO A 94 -17.28 -6.76 -13.26
C PRO A 94 -18.56 -6.47 -12.48
N VAL A 95 -19.18 -7.47 -11.85
CA VAL A 95 -20.41 -7.32 -11.07
C VAL A 95 -20.14 -7.50 -9.59
N ARG A 96 -19.53 -8.63 -9.23
CA ARG A 96 -19.19 -9.01 -7.85
C ARG A 96 -18.12 -10.09 -7.85
N PHE A 97 -17.52 -10.35 -6.69
CA PHE A 97 -16.62 -11.48 -6.51
C PHE A 97 -17.31 -12.81 -6.78
N THR A 98 -16.67 -13.71 -7.54
CA THR A 98 -17.01 -15.12 -7.67
C THR A 98 -15.78 -15.98 -7.50
N VAL A 99 -15.95 -17.18 -6.95
CA VAL A 99 -14.86 -18.16 -6.78
C VAL A 99 -14.28 -18.55 -8.13
N GLU A 100 -15.14 -18.75 -9.14
CA GLU A 100 -14.73 -19.08 -10.51
C GLU A 100 -13.78 -18.03 -11.10
N GLN A 101 -14.15 -16.75 -11.02
CA GLN A 101 -13.28 -15.65 -11.48
C GLN A 101 -12.00 -15.53 -10.66
N SER A 102 -12.02 -15.93 -9.39
CA SER A 102 -10.83 -15.94 -8.54
C SER A 102 -9.87 -17.07 -8.91
N VAL A 103 -10.39 -18.25 -9.28
CA VAL A 103 -9.59 -19.40 -9.74
C VAL A 103 -8.98 -19.12 -11.12
N ASN A 104 -9.76 -18.55 -12.05
CA ASN A 104 -9.35 -18.28 -13.43
C ASN A 104 -8.62 -16.92 -13.58
N ARG A 105 -7.76 -16.57 -12.64
CA ARG A 105 -7.05 -15.28 -12.57
C ARG A 105 -6.21 -14.94 -13.81
N GLU A 106 -5.76 -15.95 -14.57
CA GLU A 106 -4.93 -15.74 -15.76
C GLU A 106 -5.69 -15.02 -16.88
N GLU A 107 -6.98 -15.33 -17.07
CA GLU A 107 -7.82 -14.74 -18.10
C GLU A 107 -8.23 -13.29 -17.77
N ASN A 108 -8.25 -12.94 -16.49
CA ASN A 108 -8.69 -11.63 -15.98
C ASN A 108 -7.53 -10.69 -15.60
N LYS A 109 -6.27 -11.00 -15.92
CA LYS A 109 -5.14 -10.09 -15.67
C LYS A 109 -5.29 -8.84 -16.56
N PRO A 110 -5.36 -7.62 -16.01
CA PRO A 110 -5.29 -6.42 -16.82
C PRO A 110 -3.97 -6.46 -17.59
N LYS A 111 -4.02 -6.18 -18.89
CA LYS A 111 -2.80 -6.09 -19.71
C LYS A 111 -1.85 -5.10 -19.05
N LYS A 112 -0.69 -5.57 -18.58
CA LYS A 112 0.33 -4.82 -17.83
C LYS A 112 0.90 -3.59 -18.57
N GLU A 113 0.50 -3.35 -19.79
CA GLU A 113 1.10 -2.37 -20.69
C GLU A 113 0.81 -0.89 -20.35
N LYS A 114 -0.31 -0.58 -19.67
CA LYS A 114 -0.72 0.82 -19.47
C LYS A 114 -0.14 1.51 -18.23
N LEU A 115 0.28 0.79 -17.20
CA LEU A 115 0.89 1.38 -16.01
C LEU A 115 2.38 1.70 -16.17
N ARG A 116 3.07 1.04 -17.10
CA ARG A 116 4.50 1.26 -17.35
C ARG A 116 4.84 2.55 -18.10
N SER A 117 3.92 3.13 -18.87
CA SER A 117 4.29 4.14 -19.87
C SER A 117 4.23 5.60 -19.43
N ARG A 118 3.56 5.93 -18.31
CA ARG A 118 3.40 7.36 -17.93
C ARG A 118 4.38 7.88 -16.89
N HIS A 119 4.92 7.06 -15.99
CA HIS A 119 5.78 7.52 -14.90
C HIS A 119 7.27 7.12 -15.05
N TYR A 120 7.59 6.02 -15.69
CA TYR A 120 8.98 5.60 -15.89
C TYR A 120 9.77 6.57 -16.81
N ALA A 121 9.10 7.17 -17.77
CA ALA A 121 9.72 8.13 -18.69
C ALA A 121 10.09 9.47 -18.03
N LYS A 122 9.43 9.86 -16.92
CA LYS A 122 9.76 11.09 -16.18
C LYS A 122 10.91 10.89 -15.18
N ALA A 123 11.00 9.73 -14.55
CA ALA A 123 12.03 9.44 -13.55
C ALA A 123 13.42 9.22 -14.19
N VAL A 124 13.48 8.66 -15.40
CA VAL A 124 14.76 8.42 -16.12
C VAL A 124 15.36 9.73 -16.66
N LYS A 125 14.56 10.78 -16.93
CA LYS A 125 15.05 12.08 -17.41
C LYS A 125 15.57 13.01 -16.31
N GLN A 126 15.34 12.70 -15.02
CA GLN A 126 15.82 13.52 -13.90
C GLN A 126 17.11 12.98 -13.26
N ASN A 127 17.60 11.80 -13.67
CA ASN A 127 18.83 11.19 -13.15
C ASN A 127 19.87 10.93 -14.29
N ALA A 128 19.75 11.63 -15.40
CA ALA A 128 20.78 11.65 -16.42
C ALA A 128 21.60 12.96 -16.34
#